data_06a34c3655ae23e1cbdb60ada3ae9b0b
#
_entry.id   06a34c3655ae23e1cbdb60ada3ae9b0b
#
_cell.length_a   1.000
_cell.length_b   1.000
_cell.length_c   1.000
_cell.angle_alpha   90.00
_cell.angle_beta   90.00
_cell.angle_gamma   90.00
#
_symmetry.space_group_name_H-M   'P 1'
#
loop_
_entity.id
_entity.type
_entity.pdbx_description
1 polymer ?
#
loop_
_entity_poly.entity_id
_entity_poly.type
_entity_poly.pdbx_seq_one_letter_code
_entity_poly.pdbx_strand_id
1 'polypeptide(L)'
;MTPRSKLVVLMLLLLTGILTAQVVVQPRRPVTNRVTVLTIPTAPQVSPGAKGIPFSAETVTITEQVLADGNRIHQEKHGKTFRDSEGRTRYETEFARIIVAGQEIEQIHISIQDPVQHVLISLDPQTKTARVHHLEQRPAASRPTPVQPRPTSTPAVTSIVEALGKQQLEGFTATGTRRTETFPPGTLGNEQPIVIVSENWFCAELRAVLLSVRDDPRFGHTTTKLMYTQRADPDPTLFQIPPDYTVQEDKA
;
A
#
# COMPACT_ATOMS: atom_id res chain seq x y z
N MET A 1 -41.64 92.63 -37.90
CA MET A 1 -40.49 92.69 -36.97
C MET A 1 -40.63 91.58 -36.00
N THR A 2 -39.79 90.57 -36.10
CA THR A 2 -39.80 89.26 -35.40
C THR A 2 -39.09 89.39 -34.06
N PRO A 3 -39.59 88.70 -33.00
CA PRO A 3 -38.74 88.31 -31.89
C PRO A 3 -38.42 86.83 -31.91
N ARG A 4 -37.18 86.52 -31.69
CA ARG A 4 -36.55 85.26 -31.59
C ARG A 4 -36.91 84.54 -30.26
N SER A 5 -37.54 83.41 -30.34
CA SER A 5 -37.76 82.50 -29.20
C SER A 5 -36.48 81.69 -28.92
N LYS A 6 -36.00 81.79 -27.70
CA LYS A 6 -34.89 80.93 -27.19
C LYS A 6 -35.42 79.61 -26.72
N LEU A 7 -35.01 78.50 -27.38
CA LEU A 7 -35.29 77.14 -26.99
C LEU A 7 -34.29 76.77 -25.89
N VAL A 8 -34.80 76.52 -24.69
CA VAL A 8 -34.00 75.95 -23.58
C VAL A 8 -34.11 74.42 -23.68
N VAL A 9 -33.02 73.78 -24.06
CA VAL A 9 -32.94 72.34 -24.06
C VAL A 9 -32.55 71.88 -22.66
N LEU A 10 -33.46 71.25 -21.95
CA LEU A 10 -33.26 70.57 -20.65
C LEU A 10 -32.68 69.21 -20.90
N MET A 11 -31.38 69.04 -20.64
CA MET A 11 -30.67 67.76 -20.78
C MET A 11 -30.89 66.93 -19.52
N LEU A 12 -31.74 65.96 -19.60
CA LEU A 12 -32.00 64.98 -18.51
C LEU A 12 -30.91 63.93 -18.52
N LEU A 13 -29.97 63.99 -17.58
CA LEU A 13 -28.94 62.97 -17.34
C LEU A 13 -29.57 61.79 -16.60
N LEU A 14 -29.89 60.74 -17.33
CA LEU A 14 -30.21 59.39 -16.76
C LEU A 14 -28.94 58.72 -16.30
N LEU A 15 -28.67 58.72 -14.99
CA LEU A 15 -27.64 57.90 -14.36
C LEU A 15 -28.14 56.44 -14.30
N THR A 16 -27.75 55.62 -15.27
CA THR A 16 -27.90 54.16 -15.17
C THR A 16 -26.81 53.62 -14.29
N GLY A 17 -27.12 53.35 -13.02
CA GLY A 17 -26.24 52.64 -12.10
C GLY A 17 -26.11 51.18 -12.54
N ILE A 18 -24.94 50.85 -13.08
CA ILE A 18 -24.58 49.44 -13.34
C ILE A 18 -24.22 48.82 -11.99
N LEU A 19 -25.14 48.00 -11.45
CA LEU A 19 -24.89 47.17 -10.26
C LEU A 19 -23.99 46.01 -10.68
N THR A 20 -22.68 46.14 -10.51
CA THR A 20 -21.74 45.03 -10.69
C THR A 20 -21.86 44.11 -9.48
N ALA A 21 -22.54 42.99 -9.65
CA ALA A 21 -22.52 41.92 -8.67
C ALA A 21 -21.11 41.33 -8.61
N GLN A 22 -20.36 41.66 -7.56
CA GLN A 22 -19.09 40.98 -7.28
C GLN A 22 -19.41 39.54 -6.83
N VAL A 23 -19.13 38.57 -7.70
CA VAL A 23 -19.12 37.16 -7.33
C VAL A 23 -17.92 36.94 -6.42
N VAL A 24 -18.16 36.90 -5.11
CA VAL A 24 -17.15 36.45 -4.14
C VAL A 24 -16.95 34.97 -4.32
N VAL A 25 -15.93 34.57 -5.10
CA VAL A 25 -15.47 33.21 -5.18
C VAL A 25 -14.79 32.87 -3.86
N GLN A 26 -15.50 32.20 -2.97
CA GLN A 26 -14.90 31.65 -1.76
C GLN A 26 -13.86 30.60 -2.17
N PRO A 27 -12.62 30.70 -1.66
CA PRO A 27 -11.62 29.65 -1.92
C PRO A 27 -12.16 28.32 -1.35
N ARG A 28 -12.40 27.36 -2.24
CA ARG A 28 -12.72 25.99 -1.83
C ARG A 28 -11.57 25.49 -0.97
N ARG A 29 -11.86 25.14 0.28
CA ARG A 29 -10.90 24.45 1.15
C ARG A 29 -10.44 23.20 0.41
N PRO A 30 -9.11 22.93 0.35
CA PRO A 30 -8.63 21.70 -0.25
C PRO A 30 -9.27 20.54 0.50
N VAL A 31 -10.10 19.78 -0.19
CA VAL A 31 -10.60 18.49 0.29
C VAL A 31 -9.38 17.59 0.24
N THR A 32 -8.72 17.40 1.37
CA THR A 32 -7.73 16.33 1.55
C THR A 32 -8.49 15.00 1.51
N ASN A 33 -8.78 14.54 0.29
CA ASN A 33 -9.14 13.15 0.09
C ASN A 33 -7.93 12.34 0.52
N ARG A 34 -8.04 11.75 1.70
CA ARG A 34 -7.09 10.72 2.14
C ARG A 34 -7.34 9.54 1.22
N VAL A 35 -6.62 9.50 0.10
CA VAL A 35 -6.54 8.33 -0.76
C VAL A 35 -5.89 7.26 0.10
N THR A 36 -6.69 6.37 0.66
CA THR A 36 -6.18 5.13 1.23
C THR A 36 -5.69 4.33 0.03
N VAL A 37 -4.40 4.45 -0.27
CA VAL A 37 -3.74 3.55 -1.22
C VAL A 37 -3.80 2.18 -0.57
N LEU A 38 -4.73 1.35 -1.03
CA LEU A 38 -4.74 -0.07 -0.69
C LEU A 38 -3.51 -0.66 -1.39
N THR A 39 -2.40 -0.64 -0.69
CA THR A 39 -1.19 -1.35 -1.11
C THR A 39 -1.54 -2.83 -1.15
N ILE A 40 -1.41 -3.45 -2.31
CA ILE A 40 -1.44 -4.91 -2.42
C ILE A 40 -0.22 -5.38 -1.62
N PRO A 41 -0.36 -6.16 -0.54
CA PRO A 41 0.80 -6.71 0.13
C PRO A 41 1.49 -7.68 -0.85
N THR A 42 2.59 -7.22 -1.42
CA THR A 42 3.42 -8.00 -2.36
C THR A 42 4.46 -8.85 -1.63
N ALA A 43 4.59 -8.66 -0.31
CA ALA A 43 5.53 -9.40 0.51
C ALA A 43 4.80 -10.46 1.36
N PRO A 44 5.43 -11.62 1.61
CA PRO A 44 4.89 -12.61 2.54
C PRO A 44 4.73 -11.96 3.91
N GLN A 45 3.59 -12.20 4.53
CA GLN A 45 3.33 -11.68 5.86
C GLN A 45 4.06 -12.57 6.88
N VAL A 46 5.23 -12.13 7.29
CA VAL A 46 5.99 -12.73 8.38
C VAL A 46 5.80 -11.86 9.62
N SER A 47 5.49 -12.48 10.76
CA SER A 47 5.34 -11.73 12.01
C SER A 47 6.69 -11.12 12.41
N PRO A 48 6.85 -9.78 12.40
CA PRO A 48 8.09 -9.16 12.80
C PRO A 48 8.37 -9.41 14.28
N GLY A 49 9.66 -9.47 14.64
CA GLY A 49 10.09 -9.63 16.03
C GLY A 49 9.80 -11.02 16.63
N ALA A 50 9.47 -12.03 15.82
CA ALA A 50 9.31 -13.40 16.28
C ALA A 50 10.67 -14.03 16.57
N LYS A 51 11.14 -13.91 17.82
CA LYS A 51 12.44 -14.45 18.27
C LYS A 51 12.43 -15.98 18.35
N GLY A 52 13.62 -16.59 18.13
CA GLY A 52 13.84 -18.02 18.25
C GLY A 52 13.20 -18.86 17.15
N ILE A 53 12.78 -18.26 16.03
CA ILE A 53 12.16 -18.96 14.91
C ILE A 53 12.84 -18.52 13.61
N PRO A 54 14.13 -18.87 13.42
CA PRO A 54 14.84 -18.50 12.20
C PRO A 54 14.36 -19.32 11.00
N PHE A 55 14.37 -18.69 9.81
CA PHE A 55 14.16 -19.40 8.56
C PHE A 55 14.61 -18.57 7.35
N SER A 56 14.84 -19.28 6.25
CA SER A 56 14.99 -18.71 4.90
C SER A 56 13.98 -19.36 3.97
N ALA A 57 13.40 -18.59 3.06
CA ALA A 57 12.47 -19.10 2.06
C ALA A 57 12.55 -18.30 0.77
N GLU A 58 12.22 -18.92 -0.35
CA GLU A 58 11.92 -18.21 -1.60
C GLU A 58 10.46 -17.77 -1.60
N THR A 59 10.21 -16.65 -2.26
CA THR A 59 8.86 -16.10 -2.45
C THR A 59 8.56 -16.07 -3.94
N VAL A 60 7.42 -16.63 -4.32
CA VAL A 60 6.91 -16.54 -5.70
C VAL A 60 5.56 -15.85 -5.66
N THR A 61 5.44 -14.75 -6.40
CA THR A 61 4.18 -14.02 -6.56
C THR A 61 3.75 -14.07 -8.01
N ILE A 62 2.58 -14.67 -8.26
CA ILE A 62 1.96 -14.76 -9.58
C ILE A 62 0.74 -13.83 -9.59
N THR A 63 0.68 -12.96 -10.58
CA THR A 63 -0.48 -12.09 -10.81
C THR A 63 -1.05 -12.37 -12.19
N GLU A 64 -2.34 -12.63 -12.23
CA GLU A 64 -3.10 -12.86 -13.45
C GLU A 64 -4.23 -11.83 -13.56
N GLN A 65 -4.29 -11.14 -14.69
CA GLN A 65 -5.32 -10.14 -14.96
C GLN A 65 -5.92 -10.38 -16.34
N VAL A 66 -7.25 -10.31 -16.43
CA VAL A 66 -7.97 -10.33 -17.70
C VAL A 66 -8.48 -8.93 -17.96
N LEU A 67 -8.05 -8.34 -19.07
CA LEU A 67 -8.50 -7.02 -19.50
C LEU A 67 -9.88 -7.09 -20.17
N ALA A 68 -10.55 -5.95 -20.32
CA ALA A 68 -11.88 -5.86 -20.89
C ALA A 68 -12.00 -6.38 -22.35
N ASP A 69 -10.90 -6.34 -23.09
CA ASP A 69 -10.78 -6.87 -24.45
C ASP A 69 -10.49 -8.38 -24.51
N GLY A 70 -10.41 -9.04 -23.33
CA GLY A 70 -10.09 -10.46 -23.18
C GLY A 70 -8.59 -10.78 -23.17
N ASN A 71 -7.70 -9.78 -23.32
CA ASN A 71 -6.27 -9.97 -23.18
C ASN A 71 -5.90 -10.39 -21.76
N ARG A 72 -4.91 -11.29 -21.64
CA ARG A 72 -4.45 -11.79 -20.34
C ARG A 72 -3.04 -11.30 -20.05
N ILE A 73 -2.87 -10.74 -18.88
CA ILE A 73 -1.57 -10.36 -18.35
C ILE A 73 -1.20 -11.41 -17.28
N HIS A 74 -0.05 -12.05 -17.47
CA HIS A 74 0.54 -12.97 -16.50
C HIS A 74 1.90 -12.40 -16.09
N GLN A 75 2.08 -12.21 -14.79
CA GLN A 75 3.34 -11.73 -14.22
C GLN A 75 3.77 -12.68 -13.10
N GLU A 76 5.02 -13.10 -13.14
CA GLU A 76 5.65 -13.88 -12.08
C GLU A 76 6.84 -13.09 -11.54
N LYS A 77 6.90 -12.94 -10.21
CA LYS A 77 7.95 -12.24 -9.48
C LYS A 77 8.54 -13.16 -8.44
N HIS A 78 9.85 -13.13 -8.34
CA HIS A 78 10.61 -13.89 -7.36
C HIS A 78 11.14 -12.98 -6.26
N GLY A 79 11.37 -13.58 -5.11
CA GLY A 79 11.94 -12.90 -3.96
C GLY A 79 12.51 -13.88 -2.96
N LYS A 80 13.10 -13.33 -1.91
CA LYS A 80 13.60 -14.11 -0.78
C LYS A 80 13.17 -13.48 0.53
N THR A 81 12.91 -14.32 1.50
CA THR A 81 12.53 -13.92 2.84
C THR A 81 13.43 -14.60 3.85
N PHE A 82 14.00 -13.82 4.75
CA PHE A 82 14.87 -14.30 5.81
C PHE A 82 14.39 -13.77 7.15
N ARG A 83 14.49 -14.58 8.19
CA ARG A 83 14.35 -14.17 9.58
C ARG A 83 15.36 -14.91 10.42
N ASP A 84 16.08 -14.17 11.28
CA ASP A 84 17.02 -14.75 12.22
C ASP A 84 16.41 -15.03 13.60
N SER A 85 17.22 -15.60 14.50
CA SER A 85 16.81 -15.91 15.86
C SER A 85 16.54 -14.66 16.73
N GLU A 86 17.04 -13.49 16.37
CA GLU A 86 16.75 -12.22 17.05
C GLU A 86 15.43 -11.59 16.59
N GLY A 87 14.82 -12.15 15.52
CA GLY A 87 13.58 -11.69 14.92
C GLY A 87 13.78 -10.57 13.91
N ARG A 88 15.02 -10.29 13.47
CA ARG A 88 15.27 -9.44 12.31
C ARG A 88 14.73 -10.13 11.07
N THR A 89 14.11 -9.36 10.18
CA THR A 89 13.56 -9.88 8.92
C THR A 89 14.15 -9.13 7.74
N ARG A 90 14.43 -9.86 6.66
CA ARG A 90 14.86 -9.30 5.38
C ARG A 90 13.97 -9.83 4.29
N TYR A 91 13.51 -8.93 3.44
CA TYR A 91 12.75 -9.23 2.23
C TYR A 91 13.52 -8.72 1.02
N GLU A 92 13.72 -9.57 0.06
CA GLU A 92 14.22 -9.22 -1.27
C GLU A 92 13.07 -9.45 -2.24
N THR A 93 12.63 -8.41 -2.92
CA THR A 93 11.47 -8.49 -3.82
C THR A 93 11.84 -7.91 -5.18
N GLU A 94 11.67 -8.69 -6.22
CA GLU A 94 11.69 -8.20 -7.59
C GLU A 94 10.46 -7.30 -7.81
N PHE A 95 10.67 -6.03 -8.10
CA PHE A 95 9.55 -5.12 -8.34
C PHE A 95 9.37 -4.76 -9.83
N ALA A 96 10.44 -4.82 -10.62
CA ALA A 96 10.40 -4.61 -12.05
C ALA A 96 11.47 -5.44 -12.77
N ARG A 97 11.19 -5.80 -14.00
CA ARG A 97 12.11 -6.42 -14.93
C ARG A 97 12.08 -5.57 -16.22
N ILE A 98 13.21 -4.99 -16.55
CA ILE A 98 13.33 -4.07 -17.69
C ILE A 98 14.36 -4.59 -18.70
N ILE A 99 14.14 -4.32 -19.99
CA ILE A 99 15.10 -4.66 -21.03
C ILE A 99 15.80 -3.37 -21.46
N VAL A 100 17.13 -3.31 -21.22
CA VAL A 100 17.97 -2.19 -21.64
C VAL A 100 19.03 -2.72 -22.59
N ALA A 101 19.06 -2.20 -23.81
CA ALA A 101 19.99 -2.63 -24.86
C ALA A 101 20.01 -4.16 -25.09
N GLY A 102 18.86 -4.82 -24.97
CA GLY A 102 18.73 -6.27 -25.15
C GLY A 102 19.15 -7.10 -23.93
N GLN A 103 19.55 -6.47 -22.84
CA GLN A 103 19.83 -7.13 -21.55
C GLN A 103 18.65 -6.97 -20.60
N GLU A 104 18.27 -8.06 -19.98
CA GLU A 104 17.25 -8.07 -18.94
C GLU A 104 17.88 -7.64 -17.60
N ILE A 105 17.32 -6.60 -17.00
CA ILE A 105 17.75 -6.07 -15.70
C ILE A 105 16.60 -6.25 -14.72
N GLU A 106 16.85 -7.04 -13.70
CA GLU A 106 15.95 -7.19 -12.56
C GLU A 106 16.19 -6.05 -11.57
N GLN A 107 15.11 -5.36 -11.22
CA GLN A 107 15.13 -4.35 -10.17
C GLN A 107 14.65 -4.98 -8.86
N ILE A 108 15.56 -5.14 -7.93
CA ILE A 108 15.29 -5.75 -6.62
C ILE A 108 15.23 -4.65 -5.56
N HIS A 109 14.18 -4.67 -4.77
CA HIS A 109 14.06 -3.89 -3.55
C HIS A 109 14.36 -4.77 -2.35
N ILE A 110 15.22 -4.29 -1.46
CA ILE A 110 15.57 -5.00 -0.24
C ILE A 110 15.08 -4.19 0.97
N SER A 111 14.33 -4.84 1.85
CA SER A 111 13.86 -4.24 3.09
C SER A 111 14.30 -5.09 4.27
N ILE A 112 14.95 -4.46 5.26
CA ILE A 112 15.38 -5.10 6.51
C ILE A 112 14.64 -4.43 7.65
N GLN A 113 13.94 -5.21 8.46
CA GLN A 113 13.34 -4.74 9.70
C GLN A 113 14.11 -5.31 10.88
N ASP A 114 14.70 -4.43 11.66
CA ASP A 114 15.45 -4.77 12.87
C ASP A 114 14.64 -4.34 14.11
N PRO A 115 14.00 -5.28 14.80
CA PRO A 115 13.24 -4.99 16.02
C PRO A 115 14.15 -4.76 17.24
N VAL A 116 15.45 -5.08 17.14
CA VAL A 116 16.42 -4.87 18.23
C VAL A 116 16.92 -3.43 18.21
N GLN A 117 17.26 -2.92 17.04
CA GLN A 117 17.68 -1.54 16.84
C GLN A 117 16.51 -0.58 16.60
N HIS A 118 15.29 -1.10 16.46
CA HIS A 118 14.09 -0.33 16.12
C HIS A 118 14.24 0.47 14.82
N VAL A 119 14.77 -0.15 13.78
CA VAL A 119 14.96 0.48 12.46
C VAL A 119 14.31 -0.35 11.36
N LEU A 120 13.90 0.37 10.32
CA LEU A 120 13.55 -0.16 9.02
C LEU A 120 14.58 0.36 8.01
N ILE A 121 15.28 -0.55 7.34
CA ILE A 121 16.31 -0.22 6.37
C ILE A 121 15.80 -0.62 4.98
N SER A 122 15.85 0.31 4.04
CA SER A 122 15.56 0.08 2.63
C SER A 122 16.84 0.18 1.84
N LEU A 123 17.22 -0.88 1.13
CA LEU A 123 18.43 -0.93 0.30
C LEU A 123 18.05 -0.90 -1.18
N ASP A 124 18.71 -0.05 -1.92
CA ASP A 124 18.68 -0.01 -3.37
C ASP A 124 20.04 -0.49 -3.91
N PRO A 125 20.13 -1.73 -4.44
CA PRO A 125 21.38 -2.29 -4.95
C PRO A 125 21.93 -1.58 -6.18
N GLN A 126 21.07 -0.93 -6.97
CA GLN A 126 21.51 -0.25 -8.21
C GLN A 126 22.22 1.06 -7.91
N THR A 127 21.67 1.85 -6.99
CA THR A 127 22.25 3.12 -6.59
C THR A 127 23.19 2.99 -5.39
N LYS A 128 23.30 1.79 -4.80
CA LYS A 128 24.03 1.51 -3.56
C LYS A 128 23.66 2.51 -2.45
N THR A 129 22.38 2.72 -2.28
CA THR A 129 21.83 3.63 -1.28
C THR A 129 21.06 2.84 -0.22
N ALA A 130 21.32 3.15 1.05
CA ALA A 130 20.59 2.64 2.20
C ALA A 130 19.80 3.78 2.85
N ARG A 131 18.49 3.63 3.00
CA ARG A 131 17.65 4.56 3.77
C ARG A 131 17.31 3.91 5.10
N VAL A 132 17.57 4.62 6.19
CA VAL A 132 17.32 4.15 7.55
C VAL A 132 16.20 4.98 8.17
N HIS A 133 15.11 4.32 8.53
CA HIS A 133 14.01 4.90 9.26
C HIS A 133 14.02 4.40 10.70
N HIS A 134 14.14 5.31 11.64
CA HIS A 134 14.00 4.97 13.06
C HIS A 134 12.53 4.80 13.42
N LEU A 135 12.18 3.62 13.94
CA LEU A 135 10.83 3.34 14.40
C LEU A 135 10.65 3.91 15.80
N GLU A 136 9.77 4.89 15.95
CA GLU A 136 9.42 5.40 17.28
C GLU A 136 8.96 4.26 18.17
N GLN A 137 9.58 4.11 19.33
CA GLN A 137 9.06 3.27 20.40
C GLN A 137 7.77 3.92 20.91
N ARG A 138 6.66 3.58 20.29
CA ARG A 138 5.37 4.00 20.83
C ARG A 138 5.26 3.38 22.22
N PRO A 139 5.17 4.19 23.31
CA PRO A 139 4.96 3.65 24.63
C PRO A 139 3.76 2.71 24.57
N ALA A 140 3.87 1.54 25.20
CA ALA A 140 2.81 0.53 25.19
C ALA A 140 1.48 1.23 25.41
N ALA A 141 0.66 1.23 24.35
CA ALA A 141 -0.45 2.16 24.18
C ALA A 141 -1.29 2.21 25.45
N SER A 142 -1.39 3.37 26.05
CA SER A 142 -2.56 3.75 26.78
C SER A 142 -3.76 3.22 26.00
N ARG A 143 -4.55 2.38 26.65
CA ARG A 143 -5.77 1.74 26.13
C ARG A 143 -6.45 2.69 25.14
N PRO A 144 -6.70 2.29 23.89
CA PRO A 144 -7.27 3.21 22.93
C PRO A 144 -8.54 3.79 23.54
N THR A 145 -8.55 5.10 23.73
CA THR A 145 -9.77 5.81 24.12
C THR A 145 -10.81 5.41 23.08
N PRO A 146 -12.02 4.94 23.49
CA PRO A 146 -13.05 4.59 22.55
C PRO A 146 -13.30 5.82 21.66
N VAL A 147 -12.81 5.78 20.42
CA VAL A 147 -13.14 6.79 19.43
C VAL A 147 -14.62 6.60 19.15
N GLN A 148 -15.45 7.50 19.67
CA GLN A 148 -16.85 7.52 19.29
C GLN A 148 -16.92 7.56 17.76
N PRO A 149 -17.69 6.65 17.13
CA PRO A 149 -17.86 6.66 15.69
C PRO A 149 -18.45 8.02 15.31
N ARG A 150 -17.66 8.85 14.65
CA ARG A 150 -18.19 10.04 14.00
C ARG A 150 -19.11 9.54 12.89
N PRO A 151 -20.39 9.95 12.83
CA PRO A 151 -21.27 9.54 11.74
C PRO A 151 -20.64 10.05 10.43
N THR A 152 -20.00 9.15 9.72
CA THR A 152 -19.52 9.39 8.36
C THR A 152 -20.65 8.96 7.43
N SER A 153 -21.06 9.84 6.54
CA SER A 153 -22.05 9.56 5.49
C SER A 153 -21.54 8.56 4.44
N THR A 154 -20.35 8.02 4.64
CA THR A 154 -19.75 7.03 3.74
C THR A 154 -20.28 5.65 4.11
N PRO A 155 -20.83 4.87 3.16
CA PRO A 155 -21.29 3.51 3.38
C PRO A 155 -20.17 2.66 4.00
N ALA A 156 -20.51 1.88 5.03
CA ALA A 156 -19.51 1.06 5.73
C ALA A 156 -19.08 -0.14 4.86
N VAL A 157 -17.77 -0.37 4.79
CA VAL A 157 -17.21 -1.60 4.20
C VAL A 157 -17.63 -2.78 5.09
N THR A 158 -18.21 -3.82 4.49
CA THR A 158 -18.51 -5.06 5.21
C THR A 158 -17.36 -6.05 5.05
N SER A 159 -17.06 -6.80 6.11
CA SER A 159 -16.01 -7.83 6.11
C SER A 159 -16.54 -9.11 6.75
N ILE A 160 -16.47 -10.22 6.02
CA ILE A 160 -16.82 -11.56 6.47
C ILE A 160 -15.54 -12.38 6.55
N VAL A 161 -15.35 -13.13 7.62
CA VAL A 161 -14.19 -14.02 7.81
C VAL A 161 -14.69 -15.45 8.01
N GLU A 162 -14.13 -16.37 7.22
CA GLU A 162 -14.47 -17.80 7.22
C GLU A 162 -13.20 -18.61 7.53
N ALA A 163 -13.34 -19.66 8.31
CA ALA A 163 -12.27 -20.64 8.56
C ALA A 163 -12.24 -21.68 7.43
N LEU A 164 -11.09 -21.88 6.81
CA LEU A 164 -10.90 -22.87 5.73
C LEU A 164 -10.33 -24.20 6.24
N GLY A 165 -10.09 -24.32 7.57
CA GLY A 165 -9.51 -25.51 8.15
C GLY A 165 -7.97 -25.52 8.10
N LYS A 166 -7.38 -26.73 8.00
CA LYS A 166 -5.93 -26.94 7.99
C LYS A 166 -5.50 -27.71 6.77
N GLN A 167 -4.31 -27.41 6.25
CA GLN A 167 -3.65 -28.18 5.19
C GLN A 167 -2.14 -28.21 5.37
N GLN A 168 -1.48 -29.16 4.69
CA GLN A 168 -0.03 -29.24 4.64
C GLN A 168 0.50 -28.41 3.46
N LEU A 169 1.42 -27.49 3.74
CA LEU A 169 2.13 -26.65 2.77
C LEU A 169 3.62 -26.70 3.08
N GLU A 170 4.46 -27.03 2.10
CA GLU A 170 5.92 -27.10 2.26
C GLU A 170 6.38 -27.90 3.50
N GLY A 171 5.64 -28.96 3.87
CA GLY A 171 5.93 -29.77 5.05
C GLY A 171 5.43 -29.20 6.39
N PHE A 172 4.76 -28.04 6.37
CA PHE A 172 4.22 -27.40 7.57
C PHE A 172 2.69 -27.44 7.60
N THR A 173 2.12 -27.49 8.79
CA THR A 173 0.68 -27.34 8.97
C THR A 173 0.28 -25.87 8.95
N ALA A 174 -0.53 -25.47 7.98
CA ALA A 174 -1.09 -24.13 7.88
C ALA A 174 -2.60 -24.14 8.17
N THR A 175 -3.08 -23.08 8.84
CA THR A 175 -4.51 -22.84 9.10
C THR A 175 -4.98 -21.76 8.13
N GLY A 176 -6.05 -22.08 7.38
CA GLY A 176 -6.60 -21.20 6.36
C GLY A 176 -7.72 -20.30 6.89
N THR A 177 -7.73 -19.07 6.45
CA THR A 177 -8.82 -18.12 6.64
C THR A 177 -9.11 -17.41 5.32
N ARG A 178 -10.40 -17.24 4.99
CA ARG A 178 -10.88 -16.43 3.88
C ARG A 178 -11.53 -15.18 4.44
N ARG A 179 -11.18 -14.03 3.88
CA ARG A 179 -11.82 -12.74 4.17
C ARG A 179 -12.45 -12.23 2.89
N THR A 180 -13.75 -11.92 2.95
CA THR A 180 -14.49 -11.26 1.88
C THR A 180 -14.82 -9.84 2.32
N GLU A 181 -14.30 -8.84 1.60
CA GLU A 181 -14.54 -7.43 1.87
C GLU A 181 -15.40 -6.84 0.73
N THR A 182 -16.53 -6.24 1.09
CA THR A 182 -17.42 -5.58 0.13
C THR A 182 -17.37 -4.07 0.35
N PHE A 183 -16.92 -3.36 -0.66
CA PHE A 183 -16.85 -1.90 -0.73
C PHE A 183 -18.11 -1.40 -1.44
N PRO A 184 -19.05 -0.74 -0.75
CA PRO A 184 -20.27 -0.20 -1.36
C PRO A 184 -19.97 0.87 -2.42
N PRO A 185 -20.95 1.20 -3.28
CA PRO A 185 -20.81 2.29 -4.24
C PRO A 185 -20.37 3.59 -3.58
N GLY A 186 -19.47 4.33 -4.24
CA GLY A 186 -18.90 5.60 -3.78
C GLY A 186 -17.77 5.50 -2.76
N THR A 187 -17.51 4.33 -2.16
CA THR A 187 -16.45 4.17 -1.14
C THR A 187 -15.05 4.39 -1.71
N LEU A 188 -14.81 3.92 -2.92
CA LEU A 188 -13.55 4.04 -3.65
C LEU A 188 -13.70 4.83 -4.96
N GLY A 189 -14.80 5.58 -5.12
CA GLY A 189 -15.19 6.22 -6.38
C GLY A 189 -15.86 5.25 -7.35
N ASN A 190 -16.23 4.06 -6.91
CA ASN A 190 -16.89 3.00 -7.66
C ASN A 190 -18.40 3.27 -7.79
N GLU A 191 -18.99 2.97 -8.93
CA GLU A 191 -20.45 3.04 -9.18
C GLU A 191 -21.17 1.78 -8.69
N GLN A 192 -20.51 0.63 -8.78
CA GLN A 192 -21.02 -0.67 -8.34
C GLN A 192 -20.21 -1.19 -7.16
N PRO A 193 -20.75 -2.07 -6.31
CA PRO A 193 -20.01 -2.69 -5.23
C PRO A 193 -18.74 -3.40 -5.75
N ILE A 194 -17.61 -3.25 -5.02
CA ILE A 194 -16.39 -4.00 -5.28
C ILE A 194 -16.24 -5.04 -4.19
N VAL A 195 -16.14 -6.30 -4.60
CA VAL A 195 -15.89 -7.43 -3.68
C VAL A 195 -14.46 -7.89 -3.83
N ILE A 196 -13.74 -7.93 -2.72
CA ILE A 196 -12.37 -8.43 -2.67
C ILE A 196 -12.35 -9.68 -1.79
N VAL A 197 -11.77 -10.76 -2.31
CA VAL A 197 -11.60 -12.01 -1.56
C VAL A 197 -10.13 -12.23 -1.30
N SER A 198 -9.77 -12.52 -0.05
CA SER A 198 -8.40 -12.84 0.33
C SER A 198 -8.37 -14.12 1.16
N GLU A 199 -7.50 -15.05 0.80
CA GLU A 199 -7.24 -16.28 1.55
C GLU A 199 -5.81 -16.25 2.07
N ASN A 200 -5.63 -16.58 3.36
CA ASN A 200 -4.32 -16.65 3.97
C ASN A 200 -4.17 -17.99 4.71
N TRP A 201 -3.07 -18.65 4.45
CA TRP A 201 -2.70 -19.92 5.08
C TRP A 201 -1.51 -19.67 6.02
N PHE A 202 -1.83 -19.52 7.30
CA PHE A 202 -0.87 -19.16 8.33
C PHE A 202 -0.28 -20.41 9.00
N CYS A 203 1.05 -20.49 9.04
CA CYS A 203 1.80 -21.47 9.80
C CYS A 203 2.16 -20.91 11.18
N ALA A 204 1.60 -21.49 12.24
CA ALA A 204 1.88 -21.07 13.61
C ALA A 204 3.32 -21.37 14.04
N GLU A 205 3.90 -22.45 13.53
CA GLU A 205 5.27 -22.89 13.82
C GLU A 205 6.30 -21.90 13.28
N LEU A 206 6.10 -21.39 12.07
CA LEU A 206 6.96 -20.38 11.45
C LEU A 206 6.50 -18.95 11.73
N ARG A 207 5.31 -18.77 12.33
CA ARG A 207 4.66 -17.45 12.46
C ARG A 207 4.69 -16.65 11.16
N ALA A 208 4.34 -17.32 10.07
CA ALA A 208 4.36 -16.78 8.72
C ALA A 208 3.16 -17.28 7.90
N VAL A 209 2.72 -16.49 6.93
CA VAL A 209 1.76 -16.90 5.91
C VAL A 209 2.52 -17.63 4.81
N LEU A 210 2.22 -18.90 4.60
CA LEU A 210 2.88 -19.73 3.56
C LEU A 210 2.25 -19.56 2.20
N LEU A 211 0.95 -19.29 2.15
CA LEU A 211 0.20 -19.08 0.93
C LEU A 211 -0.82 -17.95 1.17
N SER A 212 -0.80 -16.96 0.31
CA SER A 212 -1.81 -15.91 0.22
C SER A 212 -2.39 -15.87 -1.18
N VAL A 213 -3.72 -15.84 -1.28
CA VAL A 213 -4.44 -15.68 -2.54
C VAL A 213 -5.34 -14.46 -2.40
N ARG A 214 -5.36 -13.61 -3.41
CA ARG A 214 -6.20 -12.41 -3.44
C ARG A 214 -6.86 -12.24 -4.79
N ASP A 215 -8.18 -12.17 -4.78
CA ASP A 215 -9.00 -11.77 -5.91
C ASP A 215 -9.48 -10.34 -5.71
N ASP A 216 -9.01 -9.43 -6.57
CA ASP A 216 -9.39 -8.02 -6.57
C ASP A 216 -9.76 -7.64 -8.01
N PRO A 217 -11.02 -7.32 -8.32
CA PRO A 217 -11.45 -7.04 -9.71
C PRO A 217 -10.73 -5.86 -10.36
N ARG A 218 -10.02 -5.03 -9.58
CA ARG A 218 -9.23 -3.91 -10.09
C ARG A 218 -7.81 -4.32 -10.52
N PHE A 219 -7.26 -5.39 -9.92
CA PHE A 219 -5.86 -5.80 -10.08
C PHE A 219 -5.70 -7.26 -10.53
N GLY A 220 -6.80 -8.03 -10.54
CA GLY A 220 -6.80 -9.44 -10.92
C GLY A 220 -6.58 -10.39 -9.75
N HIS A 221 -6.16 -11.60 -10.09
CA HIS A 221 -5.86 -12.69 -9.17
C HIS A 221 -4.38 -12.70 -8.82
N THR A 222 -4.04 -12.63 -7.55
CA THR A 222 -2.65 -12.67 -7.09
C THR A 222 -2.46 -13.83 -6.11
N THR A 223 -1.47 -14.67 -6.37
CA THR A 223 -1.05 -15.76 -5.50
C THR A 223 0.39 -15.52 -5.06
N THR A 224 0.64 -15.51 -3.74
CA THR A 224 1.99 -15.42 -3.17
C THR A 224 2.26 -16.68 -2.34
N LYS A 225 3.39 -17.35 -2.59
CA LYS A 225 3.81 -18.58 -1.89
C LYS A 225 5.19 -18.39 -1.29
N LEU A 226 5.39 -18.93 -0.08
CA LEU A 226 6.71 -19.25 0.45
C LEU A 226 7.08 -20.67 0.07
N MET A 227 8.25 -20.86 -0.51
CA MET A 227 8.74 -22.16 -1.03
C MET A 227 10.15 -22.45 -0.50
N TYR A 228 10.52 -23.71 -0.50
CA TYR A 228 11.87 -24.17 -0.12
C TYR A 228 12.32 -23.68 1.26
N THR A 229 11.40 -23.67 2.22
CA THR A 229 11.65 -23.12 3.56
C THR A 229 12.69 -23.95 4.32
N GLN A 230 13.77 -23.29 4.74
CA GLN A 230 14.84 -23.87 5.56
C GLN A 230 14.80 -23.28 6.97
N ARG A 231 14.85 -24.15 8.00
CA ARG A 231 14.83 -23.76 9.43
C ARG A 231 16.25 -23.69 9.97
N ALA A 232 16.97 -22.65 9.60
CA ALA A 232 18.30 -22.37 10.11
C ALA A 232 18.48 -20.86 10.23
N ASP A 233 19.40 -20.41 11.08
CA ASP A 233 19.80 -19.01 11.11
C ASP A 233 20.46 -18.63 9.79
N PRO A 234 19.94 -17.58 9.12
CA PRO A 234 20.58 -17.02 7.94
C PRO A 234 21.91 -16.36 8.31
N ASP A 235 22.76 -16.11 7.30
CA ASP A 235 24.00 -15.36 7.49
C ASP A 235 23.69 -13.97 8.12
N PRO A 236 24.31 -13.63 9.26
CA PRO A 236 24.08 -12.35 9.94
C PRO A 236 24.38 -11.11 9.09
N THR A 237 25.22 -11.22 8.08
CA THR A 237 25.54 -10.12 7.14
C THR A 237 24.35 -9.70 6.30
N LEU A 238 23.37 -10.58 6.12
CA LEU A 238 22.13 -10.26 5.41
C LEU A 238 21.31 -9.15 6.08
N PHE A 239 21.49 -8.96 7.39
CA PHE A 239 20.76 -7.95 8.16
C PHE A 239 21.57 -6.67 8.40
N GLN A 240 22.67 -6.49 7.67
CA GLN A 240 23.55 -5.32 7.75
C GLN A 240 23.47 -4.50 6.46
N ILE A 241 23.79 -3.22 6.58
CA ILE A 241 24.00 -2.36 5.41
C ILE A 241 25.37 -2.71 4.82
N PRO A 242 25.47 -3.06 3.52
CA PRO A 242 26.76 -3.33 2.91
C PRO A 242 27.70 -2.11 2.99
N PRO A 243 29.02 -2.31 3.17
CA PRO A 243 29.97 -1.22 3.44
C PRO A 243 30.16 -0.26 2.26
N ASP A 244 29.76 -0.66 1.06
CA ASP A 244 29.84 0.14 -0.16
C ASP A 244 28.55 0.96 -0.44
N TYR A 245 27.59 1.00 0.53
CA TYR A 245 26.36 1.77 0.42
C TYR A 245 26.48 3.14 1.07
N THR A 246 25.88 4.14 0.42
CA THR A 246 25.69 5.46 1.01
C THR A 246 24.46 5.44 1.91
N VAL A 247 24.65 5.76 3.20
CA VAL A 247 23.57 5.77 4.18
C VAL A 247 22.87 7.13 4.20
N GLN A 248 21.54 7.11 4.12
CA GLN A 248 20.66 8.25 4.28
C GLN A 248 19.75 7.97 5.48
N GLU A 249 19.80 8.82 6.48
CA GLU A 249 18.90 8.75 7.63
C GLU A 249 17.74 9.71 7.42
N ASP A 250 16.51 9.22 7.57
CA ASP A 250 15.36 10.10 7.62
C ASP A 250 15.37 10.79 8.99
N LYS A 251 15.42 12.12 8.95
CA LYS A 251 15.23 12.91 10.17
C LYS A 251 13.80 12.71 10.64
N ALA A 252 13.64 12.21 11.87
CA ALA A 252 12.37 12.12 12.56
C ALA A 252 11.70 13.49 12.69
#